data_4cc00a17739de697bc835751f63b4d10
#
_entry.id   4cc00a17739de697bc835751f63b4d10
#
_cell.length_a   1.000
_cell.length_b   1.000
_cell.length_c   1.000
_cell.angle_alpha   90.00
_cell.angle_beta   90.00
_cell.angle_gamma   90.00
#
_symmetry.space_group_name_H-M   'P 1'
#
loop_
_entity.id
_entity.type
_entity.pdbx_description
1 polymer ?
#
loop_
_entity_poly.entity_id
_entity_poly.type
_entity_poly.pdbx_seq_one_letter_code
_entity_poly.pdbx_strand_id
1 'polypeptide(L)'
;MAGYSARGYEDCCWFTVARYNSDGSLDNTFSGDGRFFADIAGPTEARDVAVDASGRIVAAGYSGGEVAVVRLNADGTPDTTFGGDGTVTADPSASLEEGGDARALVLQPDGKIVVGGQVGSTRFDFLLMRFNTNGSVDTGFDGDGIVRTDFGDYESVEGLALQSDGKIVAAGGDSLARYNPSGSLDTGFDGDGKVVPAGIGVWDVALQPGDGRIVLAGDAGPAGDFAVRRYNPDGSQDSGFGTGGTATADFGGSDFARAVAVQSDGRIVAAGRGGPDTDFALARFQGGGTVPPPPTGVDLSVTKSGPGTVSIGDRATYTVTVTNNSTGTTATGVSLTDTFTGPAGSVISATPSQGTCTTAVTCALGTLAPGAKATVTVVAEPRATGTLTERASVTATQSDPVTANNTATVTTTVNNARGCTRIGTSGNDSITGTSGNDVICALGGDDTVNASSGNDTVHGGYGNDRVDGGFGNDTLNGGPGNDNLIGNYGTDNLNTVDGVAGNDTANGGPNTDTCTTDSGDIRFSCP
;
A
#
# COMPACT_ATOMS: atom_id res chain seq x y z
N MET A 1 -6.90 -9.94 10.39
CA MET A 1 -7.88 -10.16 11.48
C MET A 1 -7.35 -9.61 12.78
N ALA A 2 -8.19 -8.99 13.58
CA ALA A 2 -7.90 -8.55 14.94
C ALA A 2 -8.75 -9.32 15.94
N GLY A 3 -8.29 -9.45 17.16
CA GLY A 3 -9.00 -10.20 18.20
C GLY A 3 -8.17 -10.36 19.46
N TYR A 4 -8.51 -11.34 20.27
CA TYR A 4 -7.75 -11.68 21.46
C TYR A 4 -7.28 -13.14 21.43
N SER A 5 -6.20 -13.43 22.15
CA SER A 5 -5.74 -14.79 22.42
C SER A 5 -5.48 -14.99 23.90
N ALA A 6 -5.80 -16.17 24.44
CA ALA A 6 -5.52 -16.54 25.82
C ALA A 6 -4.30 -17.47 25.91
N ARG A 7 -3.40 -17.21 26.85
CA ARG A 7 -2.21 -18.02 27.13
C ARG A 7 -2.37 -18.80 28.45
N GLY A 8 -3.49 -19.53 28.61
CA GLY A 8 -3.80 -20.32 29.82
C GLY A 8 -4.96 -19.74 30.64
N TYR A 9 -5.34 -20.44 31.73
CA TYR A 9 -6.52 -20.12 32.55
C TYR A 9 -6.39 -18.86 33.43
N GLU A 10 -5.19 -18.29 33.57
CA GLU A 10 -4.93 -17.14 34.48
C GLU A 10 -4.46 -15.86 33.77
N ASP A 11 -4.03 -15.94 32.50
CA ASP A 11 -3.61 -14.75 31.68
C ASP A 11 -4.65 -14.49 30.59
N CYS A 12 -5.63 -13.65 30.88
CA CYS A 12 -6.67 -13.26 29.96
C CYS A 12 -6.20 -12.20 28.97
N CYS A 13 -6.35 -12.52 27.70
CA CYS A 13 -6.59 -11.57 26.61
C CYS A 13 -5.39 -10.69 26.19
N TRP A 14 -4.68 -11.13 25.17
CA TRP A 14 -3.67 -10.35 24.48
C TRP A 14 -4.29 -9.67 23.26
N PHE A 15 -3.97 -8.41 23.03
CA PHE A 15 -4.31 -7.68 21.83
C PHE A 15 -3.57 -8.32 20.63
N THR A 16 -4.32 -8.98 19.75
CA THR A 16 -3.74 -9.86 18.73
C THR A 16 -4.14 -9.42 17.32
N VAL A 17 -3.16 -9.40 16.41
CA VAL A 17 -3.37 -9.22 14.97
C VAL A 17 -2.79 -10.41 14.23
N ALA A 18 -3.54 -10.99 13.28
CA ALA A 18 -3.08 -12.10 12.46
C ALA A 18 -3.28 -11.79 10.97
N ARG A 19 -2.30 -12.16 10.14
CA ARG A 19 -2.37 -12.05 8.69
C ARG A 19 -2.43 -13.43 8.04
N TYR A 20 -3.31 -13.57 7.07
CA TYR A 20 -3.52 -14.81 6.33
C TYR A 20 -3.26 -14.58 4.84
N ASN A 21 -2.74 -15.61 4.19
CA ASN A 21 -2.64 -15.71 2.75
C ASN A 21 -4.03 -15.91 2.12
N SER A 22 -4.12 -15.75 0.80
CA SER A 22 -5.38 -15.96 0.06
C SER A 22 -5.92 -17.40 0.09
N ASP A 23 -5.08 -18.37 0.43
CA ASP A 23 -5.45 -19.78 0.62
C ASP A 23 -5.92 -20.12 2.04
N GLY A 24 -5.94 -19.11 2.96
CA GLY A 24 -6.34 -19.26 4.34
C GLY A 24 -5.23 -19.73 5.30
N SER A 25 -4.01 -19.99 4.83
CA SER A 25 -2.86 -20.26 5.69
C SER A 25 -2.35 -18.98 6.35
N LEU A 26 -1.71 -19.10 7.53
CA LEU A 26 -1.02 -17.98 8.15
C LEU A 26 0.12 -17.48 7.27
N ASP A 27 0.25 -16.17 7.15
CA ASP A 27 1.34 -15.54 6.41
C ASP A 27 2.57 -15.37 7.30
N ASN A 28 3.48 -16.32 7.25
CA ASN A 28 4.70 -16.34 8.06
C ASN A 28 5.69 -15.20 7.75
N THR A 29 5.44 -14.39 6.73
CA THR A 29 6.23 -13.17 6.47
C THR A 29 5.77 -11.99 7.33
N PHE A 30 4.63 -12.13 8.02
CA PHE A 30 4.11 -11.16 8.97
C PHE A 30 4.56 -11.54 10.38
N SER A 31 5.30 -10.67 11.05
CA SER A 31 5.80 -10.85 12.44
C SER A 31 6.57 -12.17 12.68
N GLY A 32 7.00 -12.86 11.61
CA GLY A 32 7.77 -14.10 11.64
C GLY A 32 6.96 -15.39 11.72
N ASP A 33 5.71 -15.35 12.24
CA ASP A 33 4.83 -16.51 12.37
C ASP A 33 3.37 -16.27 11.94
N GLY A 34 3.12 -15.11 11.34
CA GLY A 34 1.78 -14.70 10.92
C GLY A 34 0.94 -14.02 12.00
N ARG A 35 1.51 -13.75 13.19
CA ARG A 35 0.80 -13.20 14.35
C ARG A 35 1.61 -12.10 15.01
N PHE A 36 0.92 -11.10 15.49
CA PHE A 36 1.47 -10.05 16.34
C PHE A 36 0.68 -10.01 17.65
N PHE A 37 1.39 -9.89 18.76
CA PHE A 37 0.84 -9.74 20.11
C PHE A 37 1.36 -8.43 20.69
N ALA A 38 0.46 -7.49 21.01
CA ALA A 38 0.85 -6.29 21.72
C ALA A 38 0.96 -6.58 23.22
N ASP A 39 2.09 -6.18 23.80
CA ASP A 39 2.31 -6.21 25.25
C ASP A 39 1.78 -4.90 25.85
N ILE A 40 0.48 -4.84 26.08
CA ILE A 40 -0.21 -3.71 26.70
C ILE A 40 -0.70 -4.14 28.08
N ALA A 41 -0.55 -3.28 29.08
CA ALA A 41 -0.88 -3.61 30.47
C ALA A 41 -2.40 -3.84 30.66
N GLY A 42 -2.76 -4.89 31.41
CA GLY A 42 -4.13 -5.23 31.77
C GLY A 42 -4.84 -6.14 30.77
N PRO A 43 -6.15 -6.39 30.95
CA PRO A 43 -6.96 -7.12 29.98
C PRO A 43 -7.07 -6.33 28.69
N THR A 44 -6.72 -6.93 27.55
CA THR A 44 -6.67 -6.27 26.25
C THR A 44 -7.38 -7.07 25.17
N GLU A 45 -8.03 -6.37 24.25
CA GLU A 45 -8.70 -6.99 23.10
C GLU A 45 -8.63 -6.05 21.89
N ALA A 46 -8.21 -6.57 20.74
CA ALA A 46 -8.39 -5.89 19.46
C ALA A 46 -9.79 -6.19 18.89
N ARG A 47 -10.52 -5.19 18.49
CA ARG A 47 -11.90 -5.34 18.01
C ARG A 47 -12.07 -5.03 16.53
N ASP A 48 -11.29 -4.10 16.01
CA ASP A 48 -11.35 -3.72 14.61
C ASP A 48 -9.96 -3.50 14.02
N VAL A 49 -9.83 -3.64 12.70
CA VAL A 49 -8.56 -3.51 11.97
C VAL A 49 -8.77 -2.92 10.58
N ALA A 50 -7.91 -1.98 10.22
CA ALA A 50 -7.85 -1.42 8.89
C ALA A 50 -6.40 -1.40 8.36
N VAL A 51 -6.25 -1.30 7.04
CA VAL A 51 -4.96 -1.17 6.37
C VAL A 51 -4.93 0.17 5.65
N ASP A 52 -3.88 0.96 5.90
CA ASP A 52 -3.74 2.26 5.26
C ASP A 52 -3.17 2.15 3.83
N ALA A 53 -3.14 3.29 3.12
CA ALA A 53 -2.64 3.35 1.74
C ALA A 53 -1.15 2.98 1.60
N SER A 54 -0.39 2.97 2.69
CA SER A 54 1.03 2.55 2.74
C SER A 54 1.19 1.07 3.07
N GLY A 55 0.10 0.33 3.28
CA GLY A 55 0.09 -1.07 3.69
C GLY A 55 0.33 -1.28 5.19
N ARG A 56 0.34 -0.21 6.01
CA ARG A 56 0.44 -0.33 7.46
C ARG A 56 -0.90 -0.77 8.03
N ILE A 57 -0.84 -1.55 9.08
CA ILE A 57 -2.00 -2.13 9.73
C ILE A 57 -2.29 -1.35 11.01
N VAL A 58 -3.52 -0.88 11.15
CA VAL A 58 -4.01 -0.20 12.35
C VAL A 58 -5.09 -1.07 12.98
N ALA A 59 -4.93 -1.40 14.25
CA ALA A 59 -5.94 -2.13 15.02
C ALA A 59 -6.36 -1.29 16.23
N ALA A 60 -7.64 -1.32 16.56
CA ALA A 60 -8.21 -0.62 17.70
C ALA A 60 -8.98 -1.57 18.62
N GLY A 61 -9.06 -1.20 19.88
CA GLY A 61 -9.75 -1.97 20.89
C GLY A 61 -9.63 -1.35 22.28
N TYR A 62 -9.43 -2.15 23.30
CA TYR A 62 -9.27 -1.63 24.65
C TYR A 62 -8.12 -2.28 25.41
N SER A 63 -7.67 -1.59 26.45
CA SER A 63 -6.71 -2.06 27.43
C SER A 63 -7.02 -1.46 28.80
N GLY A 64 -7.40 -2.30 29.76
CA GLY A 64 -7.58 -1.89 31.14
C GLY A 64 -8.62 -0.78 31.39
N GLY A 65 -9.59 -0.60 30.49
CA GLY A 65 -10.60 0.47 30.55
C GLY A 65 -10.24 1.71 29.71
N GLU A 66 -9.13 1.68 28.98
CA GLU A 66 -8.71 2.73 28.05
C GLU A 66 -8.89 2.27 26.59
N VAL A 67 -9.05 3.22 25.69
CA VAL A 67 -8.96 2.99 24.25
C VAL A 67 -7.52 2.62 23.91
N ALA A 68 -7.31 1.53 23.18
CA ALA A 68 -6.01 1.08 22.71
C ALA A 68 -5.96 1.09 21.17
N VAL A 69 -4.89 1.66 20.61
CA VAL A 69 -4.62 1.66 19.17
C VAL A 69 -3.20 1.16 18.92
N VAL A 70 -3.08 0.18 18.04
CA VAL A 70 -1.79 -0.39 17.61
C VAL A 70 -1.59 -0.14 16.14
N ARG A 71 -0.40 0.32 15.75
CA ARG A 71 -0.03 0.45 14.34
C ARG A 71 1.23 -0.36 14.03
N LEU A 72 1.12 -1.19 13.00
CA LEU A 72 2.18 -2.06 12.51
C LEU A 72 2.58 -1.69 11.09
N ASN A 73 3.84 -1.88 10.78
CA ASN A 73 4.33 -1.90 9.41
C ASN A 73 3.72 -3.08 8.63
N ALA A 74 3.83 -3.05 7.31
CA ALA A 74 3.29 -4.12 6.46
C ALA A 74 3.87 -5.51 6.74
N ASP A 75 5.06 -5.60 7.33
CA ASP A 75 5.72 -6.85 7.73
C ASP A 75 5.30 -7.35 9.13
N GLY A 76 4.45 -6.60 9.84
CA GLY A 76 3.98 -6.93 11.19
C GLY A 76 4.88 -6.42 12.31
N THR A 77 5.95 -5.70 12.02
CA THR A 77 6.76 -5.03 13.05
C THR A 77 6.04 -3.78 13.58
N PRO A 78 6.18 -3.41 14.86
CA PRO A 78 5.63 -2.17 15.39
C PRO A 78 6.12 -0.93 14.61
N ASP A 79 5.21 -0.02 14.27
CA ASP A 79 5.57 1.27 13.67
C ASP A 79 5.98 2.26 14.77
N THR A 80 7.26 2.37 15.02
CA THR A 80 7.80 3.24 16.10
C THR A 80 7.57 4.73 15.87
N THR A 81 7.06 5.15 14.71
CA THR A 81 6.63 6.54 14.48
C THR A 81 5.24 6.84 15.08
N PHE A 82 4.56 5.81 15.61
CA PHE A 82 3.27 5.90 16.29
C PHE A 82 3.46 5.56 17.76
N GLY A 83 3.19 6.50 18.65
CA GLY A 83 3.34 6.33 20.10
C GLY A 83 4.78 6.15 20.61
N GLY A 84 5.76 5.96 19.69
CA GLY A 84 7.16 5.66 20.01
C GLY A 84 7.50 4.17 19.96
N ASP A 85 6.52 3.29 20.13
CA ASP A 85 6.67 1.81 20.11
C ASP A 85 5.61 1.11 19.24
N GLY A 86 4.78 1.86 18.54
CA GLY A 86 3.69 1.34 17.72
C GLY A 86 2.37 1.20 18.46
N THR A 87 2.29 1.60 19.72
CA THR A 87 1.11 1.44 20.59
C THR A 87 0.75 2.75 21.29
N VAL A 88 -0.53 3.02 21.40
CA VAL A 88 -1.07 4.16 22.16
C VAL A 88 -2.27 3.69 22.95
N THR A 89 -2.32 4.06 24.24
CA THR A 89 -3.53 4.00 25.06
C THR A 89 -3.97 5.42 25.41
N ALA A 90 -5.28 5.62 25.50
CA ALA A 90 -5.86 6.90 25.86
C ALA A 90 -7.13 6.70 26.68
N ASP A 91 -7.19 7.38 27.83
CA ASP A 91 -8.37 7.41 28.67
C ASP A 91 -9.40 8.39 28.07
N PRO A 92 -10.59 7.91 27.64
CA PRO A 92 -11.62 8.79 27.12
C PRO A 92 -12.45 9.45 28.23
N SER A 93 -12.20 9.13 29.50
CA SER A 93 -13.04 9.55 30.62
C SER A 93 -12.64 10.92 31.19
N ALA A 94 -13.62 11.64 31.72
CA ALA A 94 -13.38 12.87 32.47
C ALA A 94 -13.13 12.57 33.97
N SER A 95 -13.29 11.32 34.41
CA SER A 95 -13.08 10.86 35.77
C SER A 95 -12.49 9.44 35.82
N LEU A 96 -11.67 9.15 36.82
CA LEU A 96 -11.01 7.86 37.02
C LEU A 96 -11.95 6.65 37.27
N GLU A 97 -13.26 6.89 37.36
CA GLU A 97 -14.27 5.85 37.63
C GLU A 97 -15.05 5.44 36.37
N GLU A 98 -14.85 6.13 35.25
CA GLU A 98 -15.44 5.82 33.96
C GLU A 98 -14.39 5.14 33.11
N GLY A 99 -14.73 4.07 32.43
CA GLY A 99 -13.90 3.42 31.45
C GLY A 99 -14.42 3.66 30.04
N GLY A 100 -13.59 3.35 29.04
CA GLY A 100 -14.02 3.35 27.65
C GLY A 100 -13.33 2.29 26.83
N ASP A 101 -13.96 1.91 25.72
CA ASP A 101 -13.40 0.98 24.77
C ASP A 101 -13.62 1.48 23.33
N ALA A 102 -12.76 1.06 22.40
CA ALA A 102 -12.98 1.20 20.97
C ALA A 102 -13.48 -0.13 20.40
N ARG A 103 -14.46 -0.06 19.48
CA ARG A 103 -15.07 -1.22 18.82
C ARG A 103 -14.98 -1.16 17.32
N ALA A 104 -14.86 0.04 16.77
CA ALA A 104 -14.74 0.30 15.35
C ALA A 104 -13.65 1.33 15.08
N LEU A 105 -13.07 1.30 13.89
CA LEU A 105 -12.13 2.31 13.44
C LEU A 105 -12.32 2.68 11.96
N VAL A 106 -11.99 3.93 11.62
CA VAL A 106 -11.85 4.36 10.21
C VAL A 106 -10.57 5.19 10.05
N LEU A 107 -9.93 5.01 8.89
CA LEU A 107 -8.75 5.78 8.51
C LEU A 107 -9.17 6.96 7.63
N GLN A 108 -8.73 8.18 7.99
CA GLN A 108 -8.98 9.37 7.19
C GLN A 108 -7.91 9.52 6.09
N PRO A 109 -8.22 10.19 4.97
CA PRO A 109 -7.28 10.37 3.86
C PRO A 109 -5.97 11.11 4.24
N ASP A 110 -5.99 11.91 5.30
CA ASP A 110 -4.83 12.60 5.87
C ASP A 110 -3.98 11.72 6.80
N GLY A 111 -4.36 10.46 6.97
CA GLY A 111 -3.68 9.46 7.80
C GLY A 111 -4.05 9.52 9.27
N LYS A 112 -5.00 10.36 9.68
CA LYS A 112 -5.56 10.33 11.04
C LYS A 112 -6.45 9.11 11.23
N ILE A 113 -6.57 8.68 12.48
CA ILE A 113 -7.36 7.51 12.88
C ILE A 113 -8.52 7.98 13.72
N VAL A 114 -9.74 7.63 13.33
CA VAL A 114 -10.93 7.81 14.18
C VAL A 114 -11.35 6.45 14.69
N VAL A 115 -11.51 6.35 15.99
CA VAL A 115 -12.06 5.17 16.66
C VAL A 115 -13.42 5.51 17.26
N GLY A 116 -14.31 4.52 17.28
CA GLY A 116 -15.64 4.62 17.90
C GLY A 116 -15.85 3.49 18.88
N GLY A 117 -16.66 3.74 19.90
CA GLY A 117 -17.00 2.78 20.93
C GLY A 117 -17.92 3.36 21.99
N GLN A 118 -17.60 3.12 23.25
CA GLN A 118 -18.41 3.60 24.37
C GLN A 118 -17.55 4.20 25.49
N VAL A 119 -18.15 5.08 26.27
CA VAL A 119 -17.56 5.66 27.47
C VAL A 119 -18.62 5.79 28.56
N GLY A 120 -18.26 5.46 29.81
CA GLY A 120 -19.14 5.56 30.96
C GLY A 120 -18.93 4.43 31.97
N SER A 121 -19.70 4.47 33.09
CA SER A 121 -19.63 3.44 34.15
C SER A 121 -20.98 2.80 34.44
N THR A 122 -22.04 3.59 34.50
CA THR A 122 -23.42 3.13 34.81
C THR A 122 -24.37 3.30 33.64
N ARG A 123 -24.04 4.20 32.73
CA ARG A 123 -24.61 4.38 31.41
C ARG A 123 -23.45 4.58 30.47
N PHE A 124 -23.60 4.15 29.24
CA PHE A 124 -22.59 4.28 28.23
C PHE A 124 -23.10 5.21 27.14
N ASP A 125 -22.28 6.19 26.77
CA ASP A 125 -22.52 7.11 25.66
C ASP A 125 -21.68 6.69 24.44
N PHE A 126 -22.09 7.09 23.24
CA PHE A 126 -21.23 7.01 22.06
C PHE A 126 -19.93 7.75 22.32
N LEU A 127 -18.82 7.06 22.08
CA LEU A 127 -17.49 7.61 22.08
C LEU A 127 -16.94 7.68 20.66
N LEU A 128 -16.41 8.84 20.24
CA LEU A 128 -15.44 8.92 19.17
C LEU A 128 -14.16 9.55 19.69
N MET A 129 -13.01 9.02 19.28
CA MET A 129 -11.70 9.64 19.51
C MET A 129 -10.93 9.73 18.20
N ARG A 130 -10.17 10.83 18.04
CA ARG A 130 -9.30 10.96 16.87
C ARG A 130 -7.83 11.07 17.29
N PHE A 131 -7.00 10.30 16.58
CA PHE A 131 -5.56 10.29 16.75
C PHE A 131 -4.87 10.87 15.52
N ASN A 132 -3.83 11.65 15.75
CA ASN A 132 -2.90 12.12 14.73
C ASN A 132 -2.06 10.96 14.17
N THR A 133 -1.39 11.19 13.06
CA THR A 133 -0.50 10.22 12.41
C THR A 133 0.66 9.74 13.27
N ASN A 134 1.02 10.45 14.33
CA ASN A 134 2.04 10.08 15.30
C ASN A 134 1.50 9.38 16.57
N GLY A 135 0.19 9.16 16.66
CA GLY A 135 -0.46 8.52 17.79
C GLY A 135 -0.92 9.46 18.91
N SER A 136 -0.60 10.75 18.88
CA SER A 136 -1.16 11.70 19.85
C SER A 136 -2.65 11.93 19.60
N VAL A 137 -3.42 12.18 20.66
CA VAL A 137 -4.82 12.60 20.54
C VAL A 137 -4.91 13.92 19.77
N ASP A 138 -5.82 14.00 18.79
CA ASP A 138 -5.98 15.18 17.94
C ASP A 138 -6.94 16.21 18.59
N THR A 139 -6.42 17.16 19.32
CA THR A 139 -7.21 18.23 19.97
C THR A 139 -7.93 19.17 19.00
N GLY A 140 -7.70 19.05 17.70
CA GLY A 140 -8.50 19.72 16.67
C GLY A 140 -9.85 19.03 16.38
N PHE A 141 -10.13 17.89 17.03
CA PHE A 141 -11.41 17.18 16.96
C PHE A 141 -12.20 17.48 18.22
N ASP A 142 -13.31 18.17 18.08
CA ASP A 142 -14.21 18.66 19.15
C ASP A 142 -13.52 19.47 20.28
N GLY A 143 -12.26 19.90 20.07
CA GLY A 143 -11.51 20.74 21.01
C GLY A 143 -10.55 20.00 21.93
N ASP A 144 -10.81 18.71 22.22
CA ASP A 144 -9.95 17.86 23.07
C ASP A 144 -9.59 16.51 22.43
N GLY A 145 -10.16 16.20 21.28
CA GLY A 145 -9.96 14.93 20.56
C GLY A 145 -10.98 13.86 20.88
N ILE A 146 -11.99 14.17 21.71
CA ILE A 146 -12.96 13.22 22.26
C ILE A 146 -14.37 13.77 22.04
N VAL A 147 -15.23 12.99 21.40
CA VAL A 147 -16.66 13.29 21.24
C VAL A 147 -17.46 12.29 22.06
N ARG A 148 -18.38 12.81 22.86
CA ARG A 148 -19.38 12.00 23.56
C ARG A 148 -20.76 12.39 23.09
N THR A 149 -21.60 11.42 22.77
CA THR A 149 -22.96 11.67 22.33
C THR A 149 -23.92 10.78 23.09
N ASP A 150 -24.73 11.43 23.93
CA ASP A 150 -25.79 10.83 24.72
C ASP A 150 -27.08 10.73 23.87
N PHE A 151 -27.66 9.54 23.79
CA PHE A 151 -28.99 9.28 23.22
C PHE A 151 -30.04 8.96 24.32
N GLY A 152 -29.62 8.87 25.56
CA GLY A 152 -30.48 8.74 26.74
C GLY A 152 -30.55 7.36 27.38
N ASP A 153 -29.90 6.33 26.80
CA ASP A 153 -29.90 4.95 27.34
C ASP A 153 -28.46 4.36 27.33
N TYR A 154 -28.30 3.09 27.01
CA TYR A 154 -27.01 2.41 26.90
C TYR A 154 -26.58 2.37 25.43
N GLU A 155 -25.66 3.23 25.03
CA GLU A 155 -25.22 3.33 23.65
C GLU A 155 -23.73 2.97 23.50
N SER A 156 -23.42 2.32 22.40
CA SER A 156 -22.07 2.02 21.96
C SER A 156 -21.96 2.11 20.45
N VAL A 157 -20.92 2.74 19.94
CA VAL A 157 -20.60 2.66 18.52
C VAL A 157 -20.08 1.26 18.22
N GLU A 158 -20.78 0.53 17.38
CA GLU A 158 -20.38 -0.82 16.93
C GLU A 158 -19.78 -0.78 15.52
N GLY A 159 -20.15 0.23 14.71
CA GLY A 159 -19.63 0.43 13.36
C GLY A 159 -19.38 1.89 13.03
N LEU A 160 -18.34 2.14 12.23
CA LEU A 160 -17.99 3.45 11.69
C LEU A 160 -17.88 3.43 10.17
N ALA A 161 -18.32 4.50 9.52
CA ALA A 161 -18.10 4.69 8.10
C ALA A 161 -17.70 6.13 7.79
N LEU A 162 -16.73 6.31 6.89
CA LEU A 162 -16.24 7.61 6.47
C LEU A 162 -16.81 7.99 5.11
N GLN A 163 -17.53 9.12 5.03
CA GLN A 163 -18.06 9.65 3.78
C GLN A 163 -16.95 10.38 2.98
N SER A 164 -17.15 10.50 1.68
CA SER A 164 -16.17 11.13 0.78
C SER A 164 -15.94 12.62 1.06
N ASP A 165 -16.87 13.28 1.74
CA ASP A 165 -16.76 14.67 2.22
C ASP A 165 -16.07 14.80 3.59
N GLY A 166 -15.60 13.68 4.15
CA GLY A 166 -14.91 13.58 5.43
C GLY A 166 -15.83 13.49 6.65
N LYS A 167 -17.15 13.46 6.46
CA LYS A 167 -18.10 13.23 7.56
C LYS A 167 -18.03 11.79 8.03
N ILE A 168 -18.27 11.61 9.33
CA ILE A 168 -18.19 10.32 10.00
C ILE A 168 -19.60 9.87 10.38
N VAL A 169 -19.97 8.67 9.96
CA VAL A 169 -21.22 8.01 10.36
C VAL A 169 -20.87 6.98 11.42
N ALA A 170 -21.52 7.05 12.57
CA ALA A 170 -21.36 6.13 13.69
C ALA A 170 -22.70 5.47 14.01
N ALA A 171 -22.71 4.16 14.19
CA ALA A 171 -23.92 3.40 14.46
C ALA A 171 -23.67 2.29 15.48
N GLY A 172 -24.71 1.97 16.28
CA GLY A 172 -24.68 0.84 17.21
C GLY A 172 -25.86 0.87 18.18
N GLY A 173 -26.21 -0.26 18.72
CA GLY A 173 -27.41 -0.39 19.55
C GLY A 173 -28.68 0.00 18.77
N ASP A 174 -29.38 0.99 19.21
CA ASP A 174 -30.52 1.61 18.52
C ASP A 174 -30.24 3.07 18.13
N SER A 175 -28.97 3.39 17.85
CA SER A 175 -28.49 4.75 17.63
C SER A 175 -27.67 4.87 16.34
N LEU A 176 -27.84 6.00 15.65
CA LEU A 176 -27.12 6.40 14.46
C LEU A 176 -26.82 7.90 14.53
N ALA A 177 -25.58 8.28 14.36
CA ALA A 177 -25.18 9.69 14.35
C ALA A 177 -24.27 10.00 13.15
N ARG A 178 -24.30 11.26 12.71
CA ARG A 178 -23.33 11.79 11.76
C ARG A 178 -22.60 13.00 12.32
N TYR A 179 -21.27 12.97 12.13
CA TYR A 179 -20.38 14.03 12.60
C TYR A 179 -19.69 14.72 11.44
N ASN A 180 -19.47 16.02 11.60
CA ASN A 180 -18.59 16.80 10.73
C ASN A 180 -17.12 16.35 10.90
N PRO A 181 -16.22 16.69 9.96
CA PRO A 181 -14.79 16.42 10.10
C PRO A 181 -14.15 17.05 11.36
N SER A 182 -14.80 18.06 11.96
CA SER A 182 -14.38 18.70 13.21
C SER A 182 -14.72 17.93 14.48
N GLY A 183 -15.58 16.90 14.41
CA GLY A 183 -16.13 16.18 15.56
C GLY A 183 -17.52 16.62 15.99
N SER A 184 -17.98 17.82 15.61
CA SER A 184 -19.32 18.28 15.94
C SER A 184 -20.41 17.47 15.24
N LEU A 185 -21.58 17.30 15.85
CA LEU A 185 -22.75 16.70 15.19
C LEU A 185 -23.12 17.49 13.92
N ASP A 186 -23.47 16.78 12.87
CA ASP A 186 -23.93 17.38 11.61
C ASP A 186 -25.43 17.60 11.64
N THR A 187 -25.86 18.82 11.96
CA THR A 187 -27.28 19.20 12.02
C THR A 187 -28.02 19.14 10.67
N GLY A 188 -27.31 18.93 9.55
CA GLY A 188 -27.90 18.59 8.26
C GLY A 188 -28.36 17.13 8.15
N PHE A 189 -28.15 16.32 9.20
CA PHE A 189 -28.58 14.93 9.29
C PHE A 189 -29.73 14.83 10.28
N ASP A 190 -30.90 14.50 9.81
CA ASP A 190 -32.19 14.43 10.55
C ASP A 190 -32.50 15.67 11.44
N GLY A 191 -31.83 16.79 11.19
CA GLY A 191 -32.07 18.08 11.89
C GLY A 191 -31.18 18.33 13.11
N ASP A 192 -30.68 17.31 13.79
CA ASP A 192 -29.83 17.42 14.97
C ASP A 192 -28.54 16.57 14.92
N GLY A 193 -28.35 15.80 13.86
CA GLY A 193 -27.20 14.90 13.69
C GLY A 193 -27.41 13.51 14.25
N LYS A 194 -28.60 13.19 14.77
CA LYS A 194 -28.92 11.93 15.44
C LYS A 194 -30.19 11.29 14.87
N VAL A 195 -30.20 9.99 14.75
CA VAL A 195 -31.36 9.17 14.40
C VAL A 195 -31.46 8.02 15.39
N VAL A 196 -32.66 7.72 15.87
CA VAL A 196 -32.94 6.50 16.64
C VAL A 196 -33.65 5.50 15.72
N PRO A 197 -32.96 4.47 15.22
CA PRO A 197 -33.50 3.46 14.31
C PRO A 197 -34.49 2.53 15.01
N ALA A 198 -35.72 2.95 15.21
CA ALA A 198 -36.71 2.19 15.96
C ALA A 198 -36.91 0.77 15.43
N GLY A 199 -36.76 -0.24 16.31
CA GLY A 199 -37.04 -1.65 15.99
C GLY A 199 -35.96 -2.38 15.19
N ILE A 200 -34.73 -1.92 15.27
CA ILE A 200 -33.51 -2.65 14.84
C ILE A 200 -32.42 -2.43 15.87
N GLY A 201 -31.80 -3.53 16.35
CA GLY A 201 -30.53 -3.47 17.06
C GLY A 201 -29.38 -3.43 16.06
N VAL A 202 -28.56 -2.37 16.08
CA VAL A 202 -27.52 -2.12 15.07
C VAL A 202 -26.18 -2.65 15.54
N TRP A 203 -25.48 -3.39 14.68
CA TRP A 203 -24.15 -3.96 14.95
C TRP A 203 -23.06 -3.46 13.99
N ASP A 204 -23.42 -2.96 12.82
CA ASP A 204 -22.46 -2.45 11.84
C ASP A 204 -23.10 -1.50 10.85
N VAL A 205 -22.26 -0.68 10.19
CA VAL A 205 -22.67 0.31 9.19
C VAL A 205 -21.75 0.29 7.98
N ALA A 206 -22.33 0.35 6.80
CA ALA A 206 -21.62 0.57 5.55
C ALA A 206 -22.27 1.68 4.72
N LEU A 207 -21.49 2.28 3.81
CA LEU A 207 -22.01 3.26 2.85
C LEU A 207 -22.23 2.61 1.50
N GLN A 208 -23.35 2.94 0.85
CA GLN A 208 -23.60 2.49 -0.50
C GLN A 208 -22.80 3.34 -1.50
N PRO A 209 -21.95 2.72 -2.33
CA PRO A 209 -21.18 3.44 -3.31
C PRO A 209 -22.07 4.20 -4.31
N GLY A 210 -21.68 5.42 -4.63
CA GLY A 210 -22.30 6.24 -5.68
C GLY A 210 -23.42 7.16 -5.23
N ASP A 211 -24.26 6.76 -4.26
CA ASP A 211 -25.38 7.58 -3.78
C ASP A 211 -25.26 7.99 -2.30
N GLY A 212 -24.26 7.45 -1.59
CA GLY A 212 -23.96 7.80 -0.20
C GLY A 212 -25.01 7.37 0.82
N ARG A 213 -25.92 6.47 0.43
CA ARG A 213 -26.89 5.89 1.37
C ARG A 213 -26.20 5.10 2.46
N ILE A 214 -26.80 5.12 3.64
CA ILE A 214 -26.27 4.47 4.84
C ILE A 214 -27.00 3.15 5.04
N VAL A 215 -26.26 2.07 5.16
CA VAL A 215 -26.77 0.71 5.34
C VAL A 215 -26.37 0.22 6.74
N LEU A 216 -27.36 -0.08 7.57
CA LEU A 216 -27.18 -0.66 8.90
C LEU A 216 -27.45 -2.16 8.84
N ALA A 217 -26.65 -2.95 9.54
CA ALA A 217 -26.93 -4.38 9.78
C ALA A 217 -27.20 -4.64 11.25
N GLY A 218 -28.08 -5.59 11.52
CA GLY A 218 -28.48 -5.93 12.88
C GLY A 218 -29.54 -7.01 12.97
N ASP A 219 -30.36 -6.90 13.99
CA ASP A 219 -31.52 -7.75 14.20
C ASP A 219 -32.79 -6.90 14.32
N ALA A 220 -33.90 -7.42 13.84
CA ALA A 220 -35.17 -6.72 13.86
C ALA A 220 -36.35 -7.67 14.19
N GLY A 221 -37.41 -7.05 14.68
CA GLY A 221 -38.63 -7.75 15.03
C GLY A 221 -38.57 -8.52 16.35
N PRO A 222 -39.70 -9.07 16.81
CA PRO A 222 -39.81 -9.74 18.09
C PRO A 222 -39.10 -11.10 18.14
N ALA A 223 -38.76 -11.69 17.00
CA ALA A 223 -38.00 -12.94 16.89
C ALA A 223 -36.48 -12.66 16.85
N GLY A 224 -36.06 -11.40 16.61
CA GLY A 224 -34.67 -11.05 16.38
C GLY A 224 -34.19 -11.59 15.03
N ASP A 225 -34.87 -11.24 13.93
CA ASP A 225 -34.48 -11.71 12.60
C ASP A 225 -33.29 -10.91 12.07
N PHE A 226 -32.45 -11.55 11.27
CA PHE A 226 -31.35 -10.93 10.53
C PHE A 226 -31.86 -9.76 9.69
N ALA A 227 -31.37 -8.54 9.93
CA ALA A 227 -31.92 -7.34 9.34
C ALA A 227 -30.88 -6.43 8.71
N VAL A 228 -31.26 -5.80 7.62
CA VAL A 228 -30.57 -4.69 7.00
C VAL A 228 -31.53 -3.53 6.83
N ARG A 229 -31.16 -2.33 7.30
CA ARG A 229 -31.95 -1.10 7.16
C ARG A 229 -31.16 -0.05 6.40
N ARG A 230 -31.87 0.73 5.56
CA ARG A 230 -31.22 1.75 4.74
C ARG A 230 -31.78 3.15 5.03
N TYR A 231 -30.85 4.12 5.08
CA TYR A 231 -31.14 5.54 5.22
C TYR A 231 -30.62 6.32 4.02
N ASN A 232 -31.30 7.42 3.71
CA ASN A 232 -30.82 8.42 2.76
C ASN A 232 -29.64 9.23 3.36
N PRO A 233 -28.87 9.94 2.53
CA PRO A 233 -27.74 10.74 3.01
C PRO A 233 -28.15 11.88 3.97
N ASP A 234 -29.41 12.27 4.01
CA ASP A 234 -29.94 13.29 4.92
C ASP A 234 -30.40 12.75 6.30
N GLY A 235 -30.28 11.44 6.53
CA GLY A 235 -30.72 10.77 7.76
C GLY A 235 -32.16 10.26 7.73
N SER A 236 -32.95 10.60 6.72
CA SER A 236 -34.29 10.05 6.56
C SER A 236 -34.25 8.56 6.17
N GLN A 237 -35.23 7.78 6.66
CA GLN A 237 -35.32 6.37 6.31
C GLN A 237 -35.67 6.20 4.82
N ASP A 238 -34.94 5.33 4.10
CA ASP A 238 -35.23 5.01 2.70
C ASP A 238 -36.37 4.01 2.59
N SER A 239 -37.60 4.50 2.55
CA SER A 239 -38.81 3.68 2.45
C SER A 239 -38.90 2.82 1.16
N GLY A 240 -38.08 3.10 0.15
CA GLY A 240 -37.97 2.31 -1.09
C GLY A 240 -37.12 1.04 -0.95
N PHE A 241 -36.46 0.83 0.20
CA PHE A 241 -35.67 -0.37 0.46
C PHE A 241 -36.48 -1.41 1.26
N GLY A 242 -36.54 -2.64 0.79
CA GLY A 242 -37.26 -3.73 1.45
C GLY A 242 -38.73 -3.38 1.75
N THR A 243 -39.16 -3.62 2.97
CA THR A 243 -40.48 -3.21 3.49
C THR A 243 -40.28 -2.03 4.43
N GLY A 244 -40.67 -0.81 3.99
CA GLY A 244 -40.55 0.41 4.79
C GLY A 244 -39.12 0.72 5.24
N GLY A 245 -38.11 0.49 4.37
CA GLY A 245 -36.72 0.78 4.65
C GLY A 245 -35.91 -0.35 5.28
N THR A 246 -36.51 -1.54 5.50
CA THR A 246 -35.87 -2.69 6.14
C THR A 246 -36.06 -3.96 5.30
N ALA A 247 -35.02 -4.75 5.15
CA ALA A 247 -35.05 -6.10 4.59
C ALA A 247 -34.55 -7.09 5.65
N THR A 248 -35.26 -8.22 5.80
CA THR A 248 -34.96 -9.26 6.78
C THR A 248 -34.71 -10.60 6.13
N ALA A 249 -33.96 -11.45 6.83
CA ALA A 249 -33.83 -12.87 6.51
C ALA A 249 -33.95 -13.66 7.81
N ASP A 250 -34.87 -14.62 7.83
CA ASP A 250 -35.12 -15.52 8.95
C ASP A 250 -34.40 -16.85 8.67
N PHE A 251 -33.48 -17.22 9.57
CA PHE A 251 -32.78 -18.51 9.57
C PHE A 251 -33.34 -19.48 10.61
N GLY A 252 -34.39 -19.04 11.34
CA GLY A 252 -35.04 -19.78 12.42
C GLY A 252 -34.34 -19.60 13.77
N GLY A 253 -35.00 -18.96 14.72
CA GLY A 253 -34.44 -18.62 16.03
C GLY A 253 -34.11 -17.16 16.19
N SER A 254 -33.10 -16.82 16.99
CA SER A 254 -32.59 -15.44 17.11
C SER A 254 -31.39 -15.26 16.18
N ASP A 255 -31.55 -14.41 15.20
CA ASP A 255 -30.57 -14.17 14.15
C ASP A 255 -29.96 -12.76 14.28
N PHE A 256 -28.67 -12.62 14.09
CA PHE A 256 -27.97 -11.33 14.27
C PHE A 256 -27.01 -11.07 13.12
N ALA A 257 -27.20 -10.02 12.33
CA ALA A 257 -26.22 -9.54 11.40
C ALA A 257 -25.17 -8.70 12.13
N ARG A 258 -23.95 -9.21 12.20
CA ARG A 258 -22.82 -8.62 12.93
C ARG A 258 -21.92 -7.76 12.07
N ALA A 259 -21.98 -7.93 10.76
CA ALA A 259 -21.17 -7.20 9.81
C ALA A 259 -21.94 -6.97 8.52
N VAL A 260 -21.66 -5.87 7.83
CA VAL A 260 -22.24 -5.54 6.54
C VAL A 260 -21.20 -5.00 5.57
N ALA A 261 -21.32 -5.41 4.31
CA ALA A 261 -20.54 -4.88 3.21
C ALA A 261 -21.46 -4.60 2.02
N VAL A 262 -21.19 -3.54 1.28
CA VAL A 262 -21.88 -3.23 0.03
C VAL A 262 -20.97 -3.56 -1.14
N GLN A 263 -21.43 -4.43 -2.02
CA GLN A 263 -20.72 -4.83 -3.22
C GLN A 263 -20.70 -3.68 -4.25
N SER A 264 -19.76 -3.71 -5.18
CA SER A 264 -19.65 -2.71 -6.25
C SER A 264 -20.89 -2.65 -7.16
N ASP A 265 -21.69 -3.72 -7.20
CA ASP A 265 -22.96 -3.79 -7.92
C ASP A 265 -24.16 -3.28 -7.10
N GLY A 266 -23.92 -2.73 -5.92
CA GLY A 266 -24.91 -2.20 -4.99
C GLY A 266 -25.65 -3.25 -4.17
N ARG A 267 -25.33 -4.55 -4.32
CA ARG A 267 -25.89 -5.58 -3.45
C ARG A 267 -25.28 -5.49 -2.06
N ILE A 268 -26.06 -5.80 -1.06
CA ILE A 268 -25.68 -5.73 0.35
C ILE A 268 -25.47 -7.15 0.85
N VAL A 269 -24.31 -7.44 1.39
CA VAL A 269 -23.99 -8.70 2.04
C VAL A 269 -23.90 -8.46 3.53
N ALA A 270 -24.68 -9.19 4.30
CA ALA A 270 -24.62 -9.17 5.76
C ALA A 270 -24.23 -10.56 6.27
N ALA A 271 -23.38 -10.57 7.27
CA ALA A 271 -22.83 -11.78 7.89
C ALA A 271 -23.03 -11.75 9.41
N GLY A 272 -23.21 -12.90 10.03
CA GLY A 272 -23.41 -12.98 11.45
C GLY A 272 -23.74 -14.41 11.91
N ARG A 273 -24.66 -14.52 12.84
CA ARG A 273 -25.14 -15.81 13.34
C ARG A 273 -26.65 -15.95 13.15
N GLY A 274 -27.11 -17.16 12.89
CA GLY A 274 -28.52 -17.45 12.71
C GLY A 274 -28.85 -18.92 12.91
N GLY A 275 -30.13 -19.22 12.95
CA GLY A 275 -30.63 -20.57 13.16
C GLY A 275 -30.71 -20.99 14.64
N PRO A 276 -31.37 -22.12 14.91
CA PRO A 276 -31.63 -22.60 16.26
C PRO A 276 -30.35 -22.93 17.06
N ASP A 277 -29.27 -23.29 16.37
CA ASP A 277 -27.98 -23.65 16.97
C ASP A 277 -26.97 -22.50 16.95
N THR A 278 -27.40 -21.28 16.52
CA THR A 278 -26.54 -20.08 16.41
C THR A 278 -25.33 -20.26 15.46
N ASP A 279 -25.55 -20.91 14.34
CA ASP A 279 -24.54 -21.15 13.31
C ASP A 279 -24.14 -19.84 12.58
N PHE A 280 -23.03 -19.89 11.81
CA PHE A 280 -22.66 -18.81 10.92
C PHE A 280 -23.73 -18.63 9.84
N ALA A 281 -24.25 -17.40 9.69
CA ALA A 281 -25.27 -17.03 8.73
C ALA A 281 -24.75 -15.93 7.79
N LEU A 282 -25.16 -16.04 6.51
CA LEU A 282 -24.83 -15.08 5.46
C LEU A 282 -26.05 -14.81 4.60
N ALA A 283 -26.44 -13.55 4.47
CA ALA A 283 -27.52 -13.11 3.59
C ALA A 283 -27.02 -12.08 2.58
N ARG A 284 -27.56 -12.14 1.35
CA ARG A 284 -27.33 -11.11 0.36
C ARG A 284 -28.66 -10.49 -0.09
N PHE A 285 -28.78 -9.19 0.14
CA PHE A 285 -29.98 -8.42 -0.20
C PHE A 285 -29.79 -7.66 -1.51
N GLN A 286 -30.88 -7.47 -2.25
CA GLN A 286 -30.88 -6.56 -3.39
C GLN A 286 -30.80 -5.12 -2.88
N GLY A 287 -29.84 -4.36 -3.35
CA GLY A 287 -29.61 -2.99 -2.89
C GLY A 287 -30.72 -1.98 -3.24
N GLY A 288 -31.73 -2.37 -4.03
CA GLY A 288 -32.97 -1.60 -4.29
C GLY A 288 -32.81 -0.13 -4.74
N GLY A 289 -31.60 0.31 -5.02
CA GLY A 289 -31.33 1.56 -5.71
C GLY A 289 -31.38 1.30 -7.23
N THR A 290 -31.67 2.32 -8.02
CA THR A 290 -31.18 2.31 -9.39
C THR A 290 -29.69 2.08 -9.24
N VAL A 291 -29.21 0.86 -9.55
CA VAL A 291 -27.79 0.63 -9.80
C VAL A 291 -27.41 1.78 -10.73
N PRO A 292 -26.48 2.68 -10.39
CA PRO A 292 -25.94 3.56 -11.39
C PRO A 292 -25.57 2.61 -12.53
N PRO A 293 -25.98 2.86 -13.77
CA PRO A 293 -25.56 1.99 -14.86
C PRO A 293 -24.06 1.78 -14.64
N PRO A 294 -23.56 0.53 -14.70
CA PRO A 294 -22.15 0.25 -14.40
C PRO A 294 -21.37 1.38 -15.04
N PRO A 295 -20.52 2.07 -14.29
CA PRO A 295 -19.97 3.36 -14.71
C PRO A 295 -19.61 3.20 -16.17
N THR A 296 -20.18 4.05 -17.06
CA THR A 296 -20.04 3.93 -18.52
C THR A 296 -18.59 4.16 -18.94
N GLY A 297 -17.69 4.00 -18.01
CA GLY A 297 -16.26 4.05 -18.09
C GLY A 297 -15.60 2.68 -17.95
N VAL A 298 -14.30 2.72 -17.89
CA VAL A 298 -13.44 1.58 -17.58
C VAL A 298 -12.76 1.83 -16.23
N ASP A 299 -12.49 0.79 -15.47
CA ASP A 299 -11.64 0.85 -14.28
C ASP A 299 -10.28 0.28 -14.65
N LEU A 300 -9.30 1.16 -14.86
CA LEU A 300 -7.90 0.80 -15.08
C LEU A 300 -7.14 0.93 -13.78
N SER A 301 -6.27 0.00 -13.50
CA SER A 301 -5.32 0.12 -12.39
C SER A 301 -3.89 -0.05 -12.85
N VAL A 302 -2.96 0.57 -12.12
CA VAL A 302 -1.53 0.43 -12.33
C VAL A 302 -0.89 -0.13 -11.08
N THR A 303 -0.03 -1.13 -11.27
CA THR A 303 0.93 -1.56 -10.24
C THR A 303 2.33 -1.44 -10.78
N LYS A 304 3.30 -1.15 -9.92
CA LYS A 304 4.70 -1.00 -10.29
C LYS A 304 5.60 -1.66 -9.27
N SER A 305 6.66 -2.32 -9.76
CA SER A 305 7.71 -2.92 -8.94
C SER A 305 9.09 -2.60 -9.52
N GLY A 306 10.11 -2.60 -8.67
CA GLY A 306 11.49 -2.33 -9.06
C GLY A 306 12.44 -2.56 -7.89
N PRO A 307 13.77 -2.38 -8.09
CA PRO A 307 14.76 -2.57 -7.04
C PRO A 307 14.68 -1.47 -5.98
N GLY A 308 14.87 -1.83 -4.71
CA GLY A 308 14.95 -0.86 -3.61
C GLY A 308 16.25 -0.04 -3.61
N THR A 309 17.33 -0.65 -4.14
CA THR A 309 18.67 -0.02 -4.20
C THR A 309 19.40 -0.48 -5.46
N VAL A 310 20.15 0.43 -6.09
CA VAL A 310 21.09 0.17 -7.19
C VAL A 310 22.35 1.01 -7.01
N SER A 311 23.44 0.62 -7.66
CA SER A 311 24.64 1.47 -7.71
C SER A 311 24.71 2.21 -9.05
N ILE A 312 25.44 3.33 -9.07
CA ILE A 312 25.82 4.00 -10.31
C ILE A 312 26.47 2.97 -11.26
N GLY A 313 26.04 2.95 -12.51
CA GLY A 313 26.49 2.01 -13.55
C GLY A 313 25.75 0.66 -13.55
N ASP A 314 24.82 0.43 -12.63
CA ASP A 314 23.92 -0.72 -12.72
C ASP A 314 22.60 -0.30 -13.39
N ARG A 315 22.05 -1.17 -14.21
CA ARG A 315 20.72 -0.97 -14.78
C ARG A 315 19.64 -1.38 -13.79
N ALA A 316 18.73 -0.46 -13.53
CA ALA A 316 17.54 -0.69 -12.75
C ALA A 316 16.39 -1.13 -13.67
N THR A 317 15.80 -2.29 -13.41
CA THR A 317 14.66 -2.81 -14.18
C THR A 317 13.38 -2.68 -13.38
N TYR A 318 12.39 -2.03 -13.97
CA TYR A 318 11.06 -1.82 -13.39
C TYR A 318 10.01 -2.53 -14.23
N THR A 319 9.01 -3.07 -13.55
CA THR A 319 7.85 -3.68 -14.20
C THR A 319 6.61 -2.89 -13.84
N VAL A 320 5.94 -2.34 -14.83
CA VAL A 320 4.65 -1.65 -14.71
C VAL A 320 3.59 -2.58 -15.28
N THR A 321 2.52 -2.81 -14.52
CA THR A 321 1.38 -3.62 -14.97
C THR A 321 0.13 -2.77 -14.96
N VAL A 322 -0.52 -2.65 -16.12
CA VAL A 322 -1.83 -2.03 -16.30
C VAL A 322 -2.88 -3.12 -16.37
N THR A 323 -3.93 -3.01 -15.58
CA THR A 323 -5.04 -3.98 -15.56
C THR A 323 -6.36 -3.25 -15.85
N ASN A 324 -7.19 -3.83 -16.71
CA ASN A 324 -8.59 -3.41 -16.84
C ASN A 324 -9.44 -4.24 -15.86
N ASN A 325 -9.82 -3.63 -14.74
CA ASN A 325 -10.62 -4.28 -13.69
C ASN A 325 -12.14 -4.32 -14.02
N SER A 326 -12.54 -3.67 -15.11
CA SER A 326 -13.96 -3.67 -15.52
C SER A 326 -14.47 -5.09 -15.76
N THR A 327 -15.69 -5.38 -15.35
CA THR A 327 -16.30 -6.72 -15.53
C THR A 327 -16.92 -6.95 -16.90
N GLY A 328 -17.16 -5.90 -17.68
CA GLY A 328 -17.88 -6.00 -18.97
C GLY A 328 -17.45 -4.98 -20.03
N THR A 329 -16.61 -3.99 -19.69
CA THR A 329 -16.24 -2.91 -20.60
C THR A 329 -14.79 -3.05 -21.05
N THR A 330 -14.58 -3.06 -22.36
CA THR A 330 -13.25 -3.05 -22.98
C THR A 330 -12.67 -1.63 -22.94
N ALA A 331 -11.48 -1.46 -22.39
CA ALA A 331 -10.73 -0.22 -22.44
C ALA A 331 -10.10 -0.02 -23.82
N THR A 332 -10.30 1.13 -24.44
CA THR A 332 -9.71 1.49 -25.74
C THR A 332 -8.82 2.72 -25.61
N GLY A 333 -7.80 2.83 -26.47
CA GLY A 333 -6.87 3.93 -26.42
C GLY A 333 -6.10 4.01 -25.10
N VAL A 334 -5.80 2.84 -24.49
CA VAL A 334 -5.06 2.77 -23.24
C VAL A 334 -3.66 3.32 -23.44
N SER A 335 -3.31 4.34 -22.66
CA SER A 335 -2.01 5.01 -22.67
C SER A 335 -1.41 5.00 -21.27
N LEU A 336 -0.13 4.62 -21.19
CA LEU A 336 0.68 4.67 -19.98
C LEU A 336 1.74 5.75 -20.12
N THR A 337 1.92 6.56 -19.09
CA THR A 337 3.06 7.48 -18.97
C THR A 337 3.80 7.16 -17.68
N ASP A 338 5.12 7.04 -17.76
CA ASP A 338 5.99 6.83 -16.61
C ASP A 338 7.03 7.94 -16.51
N THR A 339 7.07 8.63 -15.37
CA THR A 339 7.92 9.81 -15.16
C THR A 339 8.98 9.50 -14.11
N PHE A 340 10.19 9.95 -14.40
CA PHE A 340 11.36 9.78 -13.55
C PHE A 340 11.73 11.13 -12.93
N THR A 341 11.91 11.16 -11.61
CA THR A 341 12.38 12.33 -10.87
C THR A 341 13.48 11.92 -9.89
N GLY A 342 14.50 12.79 -9.76
CA GLY A 342 15.63 12.51 -8.85
C GLY A 342 16.99 12.62 -9.55
N PRO A 343 17.96 11.77 -9.23
CA PRO A 343 19.31 11.83 -9.76
C PRO A 343 19.33 11.66 -11.28
N ALA A 344 20.30 12.32 -11.91
CA ALA A 344 20.50 12.22 -13.35
C ALA A 344 20.66 10.75 -13.78
N GLY A 345 20.05 10.37 -14.88
CA GLY A 345 20.07 9.03 -15.44
C GLY A 345 19.39 9.01 -16.82
N SER A 346 19.44 7.88 -17.48
CA SER A 346 18.82 7.67 -18.79
C SER A 346 17.87 6.49 -18.74
N VAL A 347 16.73 6.61 -19.43
CA VAL A 347 15.91 5.43 -19.77
C VAL A 347 16.57 4.76 -20.97
N ILE A 348 16.98 3.52 -20.80
CA ILE A 348 17.63 2.72 -21.84
C ILE A 348 16.61 2.06 -22.76
N SER A 349 15.54 1.53 -22.15
CA SER A 349 14.46 0.91 -22.91
C SER A 349 13.13 0.94 -22.16
N ALA A 350 12.05 0.94 -22.93
CA ALA A 350 10.69 0.70 -22.45
C ALA A 350 10.02 -0.31 -23.40
N THR A 351 9.83 -1.53 -22.92
CA THR A 351 9.36 -2.67 -23.74
C THR A 351 7.98 -3.10 -23.26
N PRO A 352 6.91 -2.84 -24.02
CA PRO A 352 5.56 -3.25 -23.66
C PRO A 352 5.26 -4.68 -24.12
N SER A 353 4.39 -5.41 -23.39
CA SER A 353 3.87 -6.71 -23.83
C SER A 353 2.90 -6.59 -25.02
N GLN A 354 2.31 -5.41 -25.20
CA GLN A 354 1.49 -5.04 -26.37
C GLN A 354 1.59 -3.55 -26.64
N GLY A 355 1.40 -3.16 -27.91
CA GLY A 355 1.50 -1.76 -28.33
C GLY A 355 2.93 -1.28 -28.53
N THR A 356 3.18 0.01 -28.31
CA THR A 356 4.49 0.64 -28.51
C THR A 356 4.78 1.65 -27.40
N CYS A 357 6.06 1.81 -27.06
CA CYS A 357 6.53 2.85 -26.15
C CYS A 357 7.58 3.73 -26.81
N THR A 358 7.66 4.99 -26.37
CA THR A 358 8.77 5.89 -26.66
C THR A 358 9.85 5.78 -25.58
N THR A 359 11.05 6.30 -25.85
CA THR A 359 12.13 6.40 -24.84
C THR A 359 11.79 7.33 -23.68
N ALA A 360 10.83 8.26 -23.85
CA ALA A 360 10.27 9.07 -22.76
C ALA A 360 9.21 8.32 -21.93
N VAL A 361 9.10 7.00 -22.12
CA VAL A 361 8.15 6.10 -21.47
C VAL A 361 6.70 6.59 -21.56
N THR A 362 6.32 7.02 -22.75
CA THR A 362 4.91 7.19 -23.13
C THR A 362 4.53 6.02 -24.03
N CYS A 363 3.60 5.19 -23.55
CA CYS A 363 3.24 3.94 -24.20
C CYS A 363 1.79 3.96 -24.67
N ALA A 364 1.56 3.65 -25.95
CA ALA A 364 0.25 3.37 -26.50
C ALA A 364 -0.01 1.86 -26.40
N LEU A 365 -0.76 1.42 -25.38
CA LEU A 365 -1.02 0.00 -25.11
C LEU A 365 -2.22 -0.54 -25.91
N GLY A 366 -3.01 0.35 -26.52
CA GLY A 366 -4.12 -0.03 -27.38
C GLY A 366 -5.37 -0.43 -26.61
N THR A 367 -5.83 -1.66 -26.78
CA THR A 367 -7.10 -2.15 -26.21
C THR A 367 -6.84 -3.21 -25.17
N LEU A 368 -7.53 -3.10 -24.01
CA LEU A 368 -7.54 -4.10 -22.95
C LEU A 368 -8.97 -4.60 -22.72
N ALA A 369 -9.20 -5.88 -22.96
CA ALA A 369 -10.46 -6.53 -22.62
C ALA A 369 -10.69 -6.53 -21.10
N PRO A 370 -11.93 -6.76 -20.62
CA PRO A 370 -12.21 -6.93 -19.20
C PRO A 370 -11.28 -7.99 -18.57
N GLY A 371 -10.66 -7.65 -17.44
CA GLY A 371 -9.70 -8.50 -16.73
C GLY A 371 -8.32 -8.64 -17.39
N ALA A 372 -8.11 -8.09 -18.60
CA ALA A 372 -6.83 -8.18 -19.30
C ALA A 372 -5.77 -7.27 -18.68
N LYS A 373 -4.50 -7.69 -18.86
CA LYS A 373 -3.32 -6.98 -18.37
C LYS A 373 -2.36 -6.67 -19.51
N ALA A 374 -1.70 -5.53 -19.42
CA ALA A 374 -0.52 -5.21 -20.22
C ALA A 374 0.64 -4.86 -19.28
N THR A 375 1.83 -5.35 -19.61
CA THR A 375 3.05 -5.05 -18.85
C THR A 375 3.99 -4.20 -19.67
N VAL A 376 4.72 -3.31 -19.00
CA VAL A 376 5.82 -2.54 -19.59
C VAL A 376 7.05 -2.76 -18.73
N THR A 377 8.11 -3.27 -19.33
CA THR A 377 9.43 -3.37 -18.69
C THR A 377 10.22 -2.13 -19.02
N VAL A 378 10.62 -1.36 -18.03
CA VAL A 378 11.43 -0.15 -18.18
C VAL A 378 12.81 -0.40 -17.58
N VAL A 379 13.86 -0.10 -18.34
CA VAL A 379 15.25 -0.19 -17.90
C VAL A 379 15.82 1.22 -17.82
N ALA A 380 16.29 1.61 -16.66
CA ALA A 380 16.94 2.90 -16.43
C ALA A 380 18.37 2.70 -15.90
N GLU A 381 19.25 3.63 -16.24
CA GLU A 381 20.65 3.65 -15.80
C GLU A 381 20.95 4.96 -15.07
N PRO A 382 20.95 4.98 -13.74
CA PRO A 382 21.23 6.17 -12.96
C PRO A 382 22.74 6.51 -12.94
N ARG A 383 23.04 7.81 -13.00
CA ARG A 383 24.42 8.36 -13.07
C ARG A 383 24.82 9.23 -11.89
N ALA A 384 23.96 9.43 -10.93
CA ALA A 384 24.22 10.20 -9.73
C ALA A 384 23.53 9.54 -8.53
N THR A 385 24.11 9.73 -7.34
CA THR A 385 23.53 9.23 -6.08
C THR A 385 22.29 10.02 -5.67
N GLY A 386 21.36 9.37 -4.99
CA GLY A 386 20.13 9.99 -4.48
C GLY A 386 18.94 9.05 -4.53
N THR A 387 17.76 9.59 -4.33
CA THR A 387 16.51 8.83 -4.46
C THR A 387 15.90 9.06 -5.85
N LEU A 388 15.84 8.01 -6.65
CA LEU A 388 15.12 7.98 -7.91
C LEU A 388 13.67 7.63 -7.62
N THR A 389 12.74 8.49 -8.01
CA THR A 389 11.31 8.27 -7.85
C THR A 389 10.68 8.12 -9.24
N GLU A 390 9.94 7.05 -9.42
CA GLU A 390 9.25 6.71 -10.65
C GLU A 390 7.76 6.64 -10.43
N ARG A 391 7.01 7.39 -11.22
CA ARG A 391 5.56 7.46 -11.14
C ARG A 391 4.93 7.11 -12.48
N ALA A 392 4.26 5.96 -12.52
CA ALA A 392 3.45 5.52 -13.64
C ALA A 392 2.01 6.03 -13.50
N SER A 393 1.39 6.42 -14.63
CA SER A 393 -0.02 6.77 -14.70
C SER A 393 -0.65 6.22 -15.98
N VAL A 394 -1.91 5.78 -15.89
CA VAL A 394 -2.67 5.22 -17.02
C VAL A 394 -3.91 6.04 -17.31
N THR A 395 -4.28 6.11 -18.59
CA THR A 395 -5.53 6.69 -19.09
C THR A 395 -6.11 5.84 -20.20
N ALA A 396 -7.39 6.01 -20.51
CA ALA A 396 -8.07 5.42 -21.66
C ALA A 396 -8.95 6.45 -22.36
N THR A 397 -9.55 6.08 -23.51
CA THR A 397 -10.54 6.91 -24.19
C THR A 397 -11.82 7.06 -23.36
N GLN A 398 -12.19 6.03 -22.62
CA GLN A 398 -13.33 6.04 -21.70
C GLN A 398 -12.93 6.73 -20.37
N SER A 399 -13.91 7.34 -19.72
CA SER A 399 -13.70 7.85 -18.35
C SER A 399 -13.45 6.71 -17.39
N ASP A 400 -12.55 6.95 -16.43
CA ASP A 400 -12.29 6.05 -15.31
C ASP A 400 -12.83 6.67 -14.02
N PRO A 401 -13.85 6.08 -13.40
CA PRO A 401 -14.42 6.61 -12.16
C PRO A 401 -13.58 6.33 -10.92
N VAL A 402 -12.60 5.40 -11.01
CA VAL A 402 -11.75 4.97 -9.88
C VAL A 402 -10.33 5.50 -10.09
N THR A 403 -10.17 6.81 -10.23
CA THR A 403 -8.88 7.45 -10.57
C THR A 403 -7.77 7.24 -9.54
N ALA A 404 -8.09 6.82 -8.32
CA ALA A 404 -7.11 6.62 -7.24
C ALA A 404 -6.14 5.45 -7.53
N ASN A 405 -6.55 4.44 -8.32
CA ASN A 405 -5.71 3.30 -8.70
C ASN A 405 -5.00 3.47 -10.06
N ASN A 406 -5.17 4.61 -10.72
CA ASN A 406 -4.59 4.92 -12.03
C ASN A 406 -3.13 5.35 -11.96
N THR A 407 -2.53 5.37 -10.79
CA THR A 407 -1.12 5.74 -10.59
C THR A 407 -0.43 4.80 -9.61
N ALA A 408 0.85 4.53 -9.88
CA ALA A 408 1.72 3.79 -8.97
C ALA A 408 3.09 4.46 -8.90
N THR A 409 3.72 4.44 -7.74
CA THR A 409 5.04 5.05 -7.51
C THR A 409 5.97 4.04 -6.86
N VAL A 410 7.22 4.00 -7.33
CA VAL A 410 8.32 3.24 -6.74
C VAL A 410 9.50 4.17 -6.51
N THR A 411 10.21 3.97 -5.41
CA THR A 411 11.45 4.70 -5.10
C THR A 411 12.62 3.73 -5.06
N THR A 412 13.74 4.15 -5.65
CA THR A 412 15.00 3.39 -5.68
C THR A 412 16.11 4.27 -5.11
N THR A 413 16.85 3.77 -4.13
CA THR A 413 18.05 4.46 -3.63
C THR A 413 19.22 4.17 -4.55
N VAL A 414 19.79 5.21 -5.13
CA VAL A 414 21.00 5.10 -5.96
C VAL A 414 22.23 5.43 -5.07
N ASN A 415 23.11 4.46 -4.91
CA ASN A 415 24.37 4.62 -4.20
C ASN A 415 25.56 4.60 -5.16
N ASN A 416 26.76 4.81 -4.64
CA ASN A 416 28.02 4.67 -5.37
C ASN A 416 28.87 3.58 -4.70
N ALA A 417 28.38 2.34 -4.73
CA ALA A 417 29.07 1.21 -4.08
C ALA A 417 30.41 0.87 -4.76
N ARG A 418 30.56 1.19 -6.06
CA ARG A 418 31.81 1.03 -6.80
C ARG A 418 32.83 2.10 -6.47
N GLY A 419 32.44 3.22 -5.85
CA GLY A 419 33.34 4.32 -5.52
C GLY A 419 33.76 5.17 -6.73
N CYS A 420 32.97 5.20 -7.81
CA CYS A 420 33.29 5.93 -9.03
C CYS A 420 33.67 7.38 -8.74
N THR A 421 34.86 7.78 -9.12
CA THR A 421 35.38 9.17 -9.04
C THR A 421 35.16 9.92 -10.35
N ARG A 422 35.06 9.18 -11.47
CA ARG A 422 34.70 9.68 -12.80
C ARG A 422 33.56 8.84 -13.35
N ILE A 423 32.54 9.50 -13.85
CA ILE A 423 31.30 8.87 -14.31
C ILE A 423 30.99 9.39 -15.71
N GLY A 424 30.83 8.47 -16.64
CA GLY A 424 30.44 8.74 -18.02
C GLY A 424 28.93 8.98 -18.20
N THR A 425 28.47 8.72 -19.40
CA THR A 425 27.07 8.83 -19.81
C THR A 425 26.54 7.48 -20.32
N SER A 426 25.35 7.45 -20.88
CA SER A 426 24.81 6.27 -21.58
C SER A 426 25.10 6.27 -23.10
N GLY A 427 25.97 7.13 -23.56
CA GLY A 427 26.41 7.26 -24.95
C GLY A 427 27.91 7.31 -25.01
N ASN A 428 28.49 7.18 -26.21
CA ASN A 428 29.92 7.05 -26.45
C ASN A 428 30.72 8.21 -25.82
N ASP A 429 31.55 7.89 -24.83
CA ASP A 429 32.35 8.84 -24.05
C ASP A 429 33.84 8.72 -24.39
N SER A 430 34.58 9.80 -24.15
CA SER A 430 36.04 9.79 -24.13
C SER A 430 36.50 10.29 -22.76
N ILE A 431 36.93 9.38 -21.90
CA ILE A 431 37.28 9.64 -20.50
C ILE A 431 38.78 9.51 -20.31
N THR A 432 39.38 10.53 -19.69
CA THR A 432 40.80 10.49 -19.32
C THR A 432 40.92 10.60 -17.79
N GLY A 433 41.65 9.68 -17.19
CA GLY A 433 41.99 9.68 -15.77
C GLY A 433 43.00 10.75 -15.37
N THR A 434 43.41 10.74 -14.12
CA THR A 434 44.44 11.62 -13.55
C THR A 434 45.80 10.92 -13.52
N SER A 435 46.76 11.47 -12.79
CA SER A 435 48.04 10.81 -12.43
C SER A 435 47.99 10.04 -11.11
N GLY A 436 46.84 9.95 -10.48
CA GLY A 436 46.60 9.22 -9.22
C GLY A 436 45.53 8.15 -9.41
N ASN A 437 45.31 7.33 -8.41
CA ASN A 437 44.37 6.23 -8.46
C ASN A 437 42.93 6.72 -8.70
N ASP A 438 42.38 6.39 -9.84
CA ASP A 438 41.00 6.71 -10.24
C ASP A 438 40.09 5.48 -10.16
N VAL A 439 38.81 5.71 -9.91
CA VAL A 439 37.75 4.74 -10.17
C VAL A 439 36.86 5.32 -11.28
N ILE A 440 36.95 4.76 -12.46
CA ILE A 440 36.25 5.24 -13.66
C ILE A 440 35.09 4.29 -13.99
N CYS A 441 33.90 4.84 -14.13
CA CYS A 441 32.71 4.14 -14.56
C CYS A 441 32.20 4.78 -15.85
N ALA A 442 32.45 4.16 -17.00
CA ALA A 442 32.08 4.75 -18.29
C ALA A 442 30.59 4.61 -18.61
N LEU A 443 29.91 3.61 -18.05
CA LEU A 443 28.47 3.31 -18.05
C LEU A 443 28.01 2.60 -19.32
N GLY A 444 27.57 3.29 -20.33
CA GLY A 444 27.09 2.66 -21.55
C GLY A 444 27.32 3.50 -22.80
N GLY A 445 27.37 2.85 -23.93
CA GLY A 445 27.89 3.37 -25.18
C GLY A 445 29.21 2.74 -25.53
N ASP A 446 29.72 2.95 -26.74
CA ASP A 446 31.06 2.49 -27.13
C ASP A 446 32.08 3.51 -26.65
N ASP A 447 32.69 3.26 -25.49
CA ASP A 447 33.49 4.23 -24.76
C ASP A 447 35.00 4.09 -25.06
N THR A 448 35.73 5.18 -24.91
CA THR A 448 37.20 5.19 -24.95
C THR A 448 37.73 5.76 -23.63
N VAL A 449 38.33 4.90 -22.83
CA VAL A 449 38.88 5.28 -21.53
C VAL A 449 40.40 5.17 -21.56
N ASN A 450 41.08 6.24 -21.10
CA ASN A 450 42.51 6.23 -20.81
C ASN A 450 42.69 6.58 -19.33
N ALA A 451 43.05 5.60 -18.51
CA ALA A 451 43.17 5.82 -17.06
C ALA A 451 44.44 6.59 -16.67
N SER A 452 45.44 6.62 -17.55
CA SER A 452 46.68 7.42 -17.45
C SER A 452 47.75 6.84 -16.53
N SER A 453 47.81 7.22 -15.28
CA SER A 453 48.81 6.74 -14.31
C SER A 453 48.17 6.60 -12.93
N GLY A 454 48.60 5.64 -12.17
CA GLY A 454 48.03 5.32 -10.86
C GLY A 454 47.64 3.85 -10.84
N ASN A 455 47.15 3.34 -9.73
CA ASN A 455 46.52 2.03 -9.70
C ASN A 455 45.04 2.27 -9.86
N ASP A 456 44.57 2.15 -11.08
CA ASP A 456 43.23 2.56 -11.46
C ASP A 456 42.24 1.37 -11.48
N THR A 457 40.99 1.69 -11.27
CA THR A 457 39.87 0.74 -11.47
C THR A 457 38.96 1.28 -12.53
N VAL A 458 38.80 0.55 -13.63
CA VAL A 458 37.94 0.96 -14.75
C VAL A 458 36.82 -0.04 -14.94
N HIS A 459 35.59 0.45 -15.01
CA HIS A 459 34.41 -0.26 -15.44
C HIS A 459 33.96 0.35 -16.77
N GLY A 460 34.16 -0.38 -17.89
CA GLY A 460 33.69 0.03 -19.23
C GLY A 460 32.17 0.15 -19.22
N GLY A 461 31.48 -0.91 -18.97
CA GLY A 461 30.02 -0.88 -18.81
C GLY A 461 29.33 -1.63 -19.93
N TYR A 462 28.33 -1.04 -20.54
CA TYR A 462 27.59 -1.65 -21.66
C TYR A 462 28.02 -1.02 -22.98
N GLY A 463 28.44 -1.80 -23.94
CA GLY A 463 28.87 -1.35 -25.26
C GLY A 463 30.21 -1.91 -25.63
N ASN A 464 30.78 -1.49 -26.78
CA ASN A 464 32.07 -1.98 -27.23
C ASN A 464 33.16 -1.01 -26.78
N ASP A 465 33.76 -1.29 -25.64
CA ASP A 465 34.64 -0.36 -24.96
C ASP A 465 36.10 -0.57 -25.31
N ARG A 466 36.84 0.53 -25.38
CA ARG A 466 38.29 0.53 -25.43
C ARG A 466 38.86 1.13 -24.16
N VAL A 467 39.51 0.28 -23.35
CA VAL A 467 40.06 0.68 -22.06
C VAL A 467 41.58 0.54 -22.07
N ASP A 468 42.28 1.63 -21.75
CA ASP A 468 43.75 1.70 -21.61
C ASP A 468 44.08 2.06 -20.14
N GLY A 469 44.69 1.12 -19.39
CA GLY A 469 45.06 1.28 -18.00
C GLY A 469 46.21 2.28 -17.82
N GLY A 470 47.29 2.13 -18.59
CA GLY A 470 48.38 3.06 -18.60
C GLY A 470 49.58 2.63 -17.71
N PHE A 471 49.93 3.42 -16.74
CA PHE A 471 51.03 3.12 -15.78
C PHE A 471 50.43 2.82 -14.43
N GLY A 472 50.79 1.68 -13.88
CA GLY A 472 50.36 1.28 -12.54
C GLY A 472 49.76 -0.10 -12.53
N ASN A 473 49.32 -0.60 -11.40
CA ASN A 473 48.67 -1.92 -11.31
C ASN A 473 47.16 -1.70 -11.38
N ASP A 474 46.61 -1.93 -12.57
CA ASP A 474 45.26 -1.56 -12.90
C ASP A 474 44.26 -2.73 -12.81
N THR A 475 43.02 -2.42 -12.54
CA THR A 475 41.88 -3.37 -12.61
C THR A 475 40.91 -2.89 -13.67
N LEU A 476 40.87 -3.62 -14.79
CA LEU A 476 40.08 -3.27 -15.94
C LEU A 476 38.94 -4.26 -16.12
N ASN A 477 37.72 -3.77 -16.24
CA ASN A 477 36.51 -4.57 -16.43
C ASN A 477 35.78 -4.03 -17.65
N GLY A 478 35.68 -4.85 -18.71
CA GLY A 478 34.98 -4.48 -19.94
C GLY A 478 33.48 -4.33 -19.66
N GLY A 479 32.83 -5.39 -19.35
CA GLY A 479 31.39 -5.49 -19.19
C GLY A 479 30.74 -6.20 -20.37
N PRO A 480 29.43 -6.05 -20.59
CA PRO A 480 28.77 -6.62 -21.77
C PRO A 480 29.07 -5.82 -23.04
N GLY A 481 29.63 -6.51 -24.05
CA GLY A 481 29.94 -5.92 -25.34
C GLY A 481 31.12 -6.58 -26.05
N ASN A 482 31.69 -5.93 -27.06
CA ASN A 482 32.94 -6.36 -27.68
C ASN A 482 34.05 -5.42 -27.21
N ASP A 483 34.76 -5.82 -26.16
CA ASP A 483 35.67 -4.94 -25.44
C ASP A 483 37.14 -5.14 -25.84
N ASN A 484 37.92 -4.07 -25.71
CA ASN A 484 39.35 -4.10 -25.91
C ASN A 484 40.06 -3.50 -24.69
N LEU A 485 40.56 -4.36 -23.81
CA LEU A 485 41.26 -3.97 -22.61
C LEU A 485 42.78 -4.04 -22.80
N ILE A 486 43.49 -2.99 -22.40
CA ILE A 486 44.94 -2.86 -22.52
C ILE A 486 45.48 -2.44 -21.14
N GLY A 487 46.24 -3.31 -20.47
CA GLY A 487 46.85 -3.03 -19.17
C GLY A 487 48.02 -2.04 -19.28
N ASN A 488 48.90 -2.24 -20.24
CA ASN A 488 50.20 -1.54 -20.43
C ASN A 488 51.20 -1.84 -19.32
N TYR A 489 51.73 -0.79 -18.59
CA TYR A 489 52.82 -0.99 -17.62
C TYR A 489 52.27 -1.22 -16.23
N GLY A 490 52.52 -2.39 -15.67
CA GLY A 490 52.08 -2.74 -14.34
C GLY A 490 51.85 -4.23 -14.16
N THR A 491 51.33 -4.61 -13.03
CA THR A 491 50.73 -5.94 -12.84
C THR A 491 49.24 -5.77 -12.81
N ASP A 492 48.62 -6.08 -13.95
CA ASP A 492 47.25 -5.68 -14.23
C ASP A 492 46.28 -6.87 -14.12
N ASN A 493 45.02 -6.54 -13.81
CA ASN A 493 43.93 -7.50 -13.74
C ASN A 493 42.84 -7.09 -14.76
N LEU A 494 42.73 -7.85 -15.84
CA LEU A 494 41.80 -7.62 -16.93
C LEU A 494 40.67 -8.65 -16.89
N ASN A 495 39.43 -8.19 -16.93
CA ASN A 495 38.23 -9.03 -16.95
C ASN A 495 37.32 -8.64 -18.12
N THR A 496 37.14 -9.56 -19.06
CA THR A 496 36.23 -9.43 -20.22
C THR A 496 35.05 -10.38 -20.15
N VAL A 497 34.83 -11.07 -19.02
CA VAL A 497 33.73 -12.05 -18.91
C VAL A 497 32.38 -11.37 -18.97
N ASP A 498 31.64 -11.64 -20.06
CA ASP A 498 30.27 -11.16 -20.28
C ASP A 498 29.28 -12.28 -20.65
N GLY A 499 29.77 -13.52 -20.80
CA GLY A 499 29.01 -14.69 -21.19
C GLY A 499 28.92 -14.91 -22.72
N VAL A 500 29.60 -14.08 -23.52
CA VAL A 500 29.66 -14.18 -24.99
C VAL A 500 31.05 -14.62 -25.42
N ALA A 501 31.14 -15.68 -26.18
CA ALA A 501 32.41 -16.29 -26.59
C ALA A 501 33.03 -15.55 -27.79
N GLY A 502 34.33 -15.21 -27.71
CA GLY A 502 35.15 -14.79 -28.83
C GLY A 502 34.88 -13.38 -29.34
N ASN A 503 34.33 -12.49 -28.51
CA ASN A 503 34.03 -11.12 -28.85
C ASN A 503 35.05 -10.11 -28.33
N ASP A 504 35.83 -10.46 -27.32
CA ASP A 504 36.70 -9.54 -26.59
C ASP A 504 38.20 -9.72 -26.83
N THR A 505 38.92 -8.69 -26.43
CA THR A 505 40.40 -8.72 -26.45
C THR A 505 40.94 -8.19 -25.11
N ALA A 506 41.81 -8.99 -24.48
CA ALA A 506 42.57 -8.61 -23.30
C ALA A 506 44.07 -8.65 -23.59
N ASN A 507 44.76 -7.51 -23.45
CA ASN A 507 46.21 -7.39 -23.58
C ASN A 507 46.82 -6.84 -22.27
N GLY A 508 47.48 -7.72 -21.51
CA GLY A 508 48.12 -7.33 -20.25
C GLY A 508 49.25 -6.33 -20.42
N GLY A 509 50.11 -6.52 -21.39
CA GLY A 509 51.28 -5.67 -21.60
C GLY A 509 52.60 -6.31 -21.11
N PRO A 510 53.62 -5.51 -20.82
CA PRO A 510 54.88 -6.01 -20.27
C PRO A 510 54.76 -6.15 -18.74
N ASN A 511 54.83 -7.26 -18.17
CA ASN A 511 54.88 -7.64 -16.75
C ASN A 511 54.05 -8.95 -16.55
N THR A 512 53.67 -9.26 -15.33
CA THR A 512 52.86 -10.48 -15.07
C THR A 512 51.44 -10.06 -14.75
N ASP A 513 50.55 -10.27 -15.72
CA ASP A 513 49.19 -9.84 -15.69
C ASP A 513 48.21 -10.98 -15.48
N THR A 514 47.01 -10.70 -15.03
CA THR A 514 45.91 -11.66 -14.90
C THR A 514 44.80 -11.30 -15.86
N CYS A 515 44.42 -12.24 -16.75
CA CYS A 515 43.31 -12.04 -17.66
C CYS A 515 42.23 -13.11 -17.45
N THR A 516 41.06 -12.69 -17.07
CA THR A 516 39.84 -13.52 -16.97
C THR A 516 38.96 -13.21 -18.18
N THR A 517 38.68 -14.22 -19.01
CA THR A 517 38.00 -14.04 -20.29
C THR A 517 37.07 -15.21 -20.58
N ASP A 518 36.09 -15.00 -21.45
CA ASP A 518 35.24 -16.05 -21.96
C ASP A 518 35.97 -16.97 -22.97
N SER A 519 35.34 -18.05 -23.34
CA SER A 519 35.90 -19.02 -24.28
C SER A 519 36.01 -18.41 -25.69
N GLY A 520 37.24 -18.34 -26.23
CA GLY A 520 37.48 -17.83 -27.57
C GLY A 520 37.85 -16.33 -27.65
N ASP A 521 37.83 -15.61 -26.54
CA ASP A 521 38.37 -14.25 -26.48
C ASP A 521 39.88 -14.25 -26.76
N ILE A 522 40.34 -13.14 -27.28
CA ILE A 522 41.74 -12.97 -27.65
C ILE A 522 42.55 -12.49 -26.48
N ARG A 523 43.61 -13.22 -26.10
CA ARG A 523 44.53 -12.82 -25.03
C ARG A 523 45.93 -12.55 -25.60
N PHE A 524 46.51 -11.43 -25.15
CA PHE A 524 47.89 -11.10 -25.39
C PHE A 524 48.60 -10.81 -24.07
N SER A 525 49.85 -11.27 -23.90
CA SER A 525 50.64 -10.98 -22.71
C SER A 525 49.95 -11.30 -21.38
N CYS A 526 49.08 -12.30 -21.38
CA CYS A 526 48.44 -12.84 -20.18
C CYS A 526 48.84 -14.33 -20.08
N PRO A 527 49.37 -14.81 -18.95
CA PRO A 527 49.79 -16.19 -18.76
C PRO A 527 48.61 -17.20 -18.79
#